data_d3e9e469c581defa045c471862d85e52
#
_entry.id   d3e9e469c581defa045c471862d85e52
#
_cell.length_a   1.000
_cell.length_b   1.000
_cell.length_c   1.000
_cell.angle_alpha   90.00
_cell.angle_beta   90.00
_cell.angle_gamma   90.00
#
_symmetry.space_group_name_H-M   'P 1'
#
loop_
_entity.id
_entity.type
_entity.pdbx_description
1 polymer ?
#
loop_
_entity_poly.entity_id
_entity_poly.type
_entity_poly.pdbx_seq_one_letter_code
_entity_poly.pdbx_strand_id
1 'polypeptide(L)'
;TQTDKMLRKAVFAFSGVSHEMAYDTILMDDKVDKLERKIERKLAEDFNNQALTSQGLVSMMNLNSISYYLERIGDKAVDIAESAVYLIEGKDIRHDKFMKVPKNEETLHKAPKLNEEDKSKTGD
;
A
#
# COMPACT_ATOMS: atom_id res chain seq x y z
N THR A 1 1.67 -10.60 11.35
CA THR A 1 0.60 -9.69 10.87
C THR A 1 1.00 -8.98 9.59
N GLN A 2 0.04 -8.37 8.91
CA GLN A 2 0.34 -7.53 7.72
C GLN A 2 1.21 -6.34 8.10
N THR A 3 0.92 -5.71 9.23
CA THR A 3 1.67 -4.58 9.79
C THR A 3 3.13 -4.95 10.09
N ASP A 4 3.40 -6.12 10.67
CA ASP A 4 4.78 -6.59 10.88
C ASP A 4 5.53 -6.79 9.55
N LYS A 5 4.84 -7.35 8.54
CA LYS A 5 5.43 -7.49 7.20
C LYS A 5 5.73 -6.14 6.56
N MET A 6 4.83 -5.17 6.68
CA MET A 6 5.03 -3.80 6.19
C MET A 6 6.25 -3.16 6.84
N LEU A 7 6.34 -3.22 8.16
CA LEU A 7 7.45 -2.62 8.90
C LEU A 7 8.80 -3.22 8.50
N ARG A 8 8.88 -4.55 8.43
CA ARG A 8 10.11 -5.26 8.00
C ARG A 8 10.51 -4.88 6.58
N LYS A 9 9.56 -4.83 5.64
CA LYS A 9 9.83 -4.41 4.26
C LYS A 9 10.29 -2.95 4.19
N ALA A 10 9.66 -2.05 4.93
CA ALA A 10 10.04 -0.65 4.96
C ALA A 10 11.48 -0.45 5.47
N VAL A 11 11.81 -1.09 6.60
CA VAL A 11 13.16 -1.02 7.18
C VAL A 11 14.19 -1.62 6.24
N PHE A 12 13.87 -2.74 5.60
CA PHE A 12 14.76 -3.39 4.64
C PHE A 12 14.94 -2.54 3.38
N ALA A 13 13.85 -1.94 2.87
CA ALA A 13 13.90 -1.03 1.73
C ALA A 13 14.79 0.18 2.00
N PHE A 14 14.69 0.75 3.19
CA PHE A 14 15.49 1.90 3.59
C PHE A 14 16.98 1.54 3.76
N SER A 15 17.29 0.46 4.47
CA SER A 15 18.67 0.03 4.73
C SER A 15 19.37 -0.54 3.50
N GLY A 16 18.63 -1.28 2.66
CA GLY A 16 19.14 -1.88 1.42
C GLY A 16 18.97 -0.99 0.18
N VAL A 17 18.35 0.19 0.33
CA VAL A 17 18.05 1.12 -0.78
C VAL A 17 17.26 0.40 -1.89
N SER A 18 16.23 -0.34 -1.52
CA SER A 18 15.41 -1.12 -2.44
C SER A 18 14.11 -0.39 -2.80
N HIS A 19 14.07 0.12 -3.99
CA HIS A 19 12.92 0.77 -4.61
C HIS A 19 11.66 -0.14 -4.65
N GLU A 20 11.82 -1.38 -5.10
CA GLU A 20 10.74 -2.35 -5.21
C GLU A 20 10.07 -2.62 -3.85
N MET A 21 10.87 -2.86 -2.81
CA MET A 21 10.34 -3.10 -1.47
C MET A 21 9.68 -1.87 -0.86
N ALA A 22 10.14 -0.67 -1.20
CA ALA A 22 9.52 0.56 -0.76
C ALA A 22 8.11 0.70 -1.36
N TYR A 23 7.96 0.52 -2.65
CA TYR A 23 6.64 0.56 -3.31
C TYR A 23 5.71 -0.57 -2.85
N ASP A 24 6.23 -1.78 -2.67
CA ASP A 24 5.46 -2.88 -2.09
C ASP A 24 4.90 -2.54 -0.71
N THR A 25 5.68 -1.87 0.11
CA THR A 25 5.26 -1.43 1.45
C THR A 25 4.10 -0.43 1.35
N ILE A 26 4.21 0.56 0.47
CA ILE A 26 3.16 1.56 0.22
C ILE A 26 1.86 0.89 -0.26
N LEU A 27 1.97 -0.10 -1.15
CA LEU A 27 0.80 -0.86 -1.61
C LEU A 27 0.14 -1.73 -0.53
N MET A 28 0.90 -2.15 0.48
CA MET A 28 0.35 -2.93 1.59
C MET A 28 -0.53 -2.10 2.52
N ASP A 29 -0.37 -0.79 2.53
CA ASP A 29 -1.13 0.14 3.37
C ASP A 29 -2.63 0.01 3.15
N ASP A 30 -3.09 0.01 1.92
CA ASP A 30 -4.50 -0.21 1.56
C ASP A 30 -5.10 -1.49 2.17
N LYS A 31 -4.29 -2.52 2.38
CA LYS A 31 -4.74 -3.78 2.99
C LYS A 31 -4.89 -3.65 4.49
N VAL A 32 -3.97 -2.93 5.13
CA VAL A 32 -4.03 -2.66 6.59
C VAL A 32 -5.24 -1.79 6.90
N ASP A 33 -5.47 -0.72 6.15
CA ASP A 33 -6.63 0.15 6.29
C ASP A 33 -7.97 -0.60 6.11
N LYS A 34 -8.03 -1.49 5.12
CA LYS A 34 -9.23 -2.31 4.92
C LYS A 34 -9.48 -3.28 6.07
N LEU A 35 -8.43 -3.82 6.67
CA LEU A 35 -8.53 -4.70 7.82
C LEU A 35 -8.99 -3.93 9.06
N GLU A 36 -8.45 -2.74 9.30
CA GLU A 36 -8.89 -1.86 10.38
C GLU A 36 -10.38 -1.56 10.26
N ARG A 37 -10.82 -1.02 9.13
CA ARG A 37 -12.25 -0.73 8.88
C ARG A 37 -13.15 -1.95 9.03
N LYS A 38 -12.64 -3.15 8.71
CA LYS A 38 -13.39 -4.40 8.93
C LYS A 38 -13.52 -4.75 10.40
N ILE A 39 -12.46 -4.54 11.19
CA ILE A 39 -12.47 -4.75 12.64
C ILE A 39 -13.45 -3.78 13.30
N GLU A 40 -13.37 -2.49 12.97
CA GLU A 40 -14.26 -1.46 13.51
C GLU A 40 -15.75 -1.78 13.25
N ARG A 41 -16.09 -2.16 12.02
CA ARG A 41 -17.46 -2.58 11.69
C ARG A 41 -17.91 -3.79 12.50
N LYS A 42 -17.05 -4.81 12.62
CA LYS A 42 -17.38 -6.00 13.39
C LYS A 42 -17.58 -5.69 14.87
N LEU A 43 -16.75 -4.85 15.44
CA LEU A 43 -16.90 -4.40 16.83
C LEU A 43 -18.22 -3.64 17.03
N ALA A 44 -18.59 -2.76 16.08
CA ALA A 44 -19.85 -2.02 16.13
C ALA A 44 -21.07 -2.96 16.00
N GLU A 45 -21.02 -3.96 15.11
CA GLU A 45 -22.06 -4.96 14.97
C GLU A 45 -22.22 -5.78 16.26
N ASP A 46 -21.12 -6.25 16.84
CA ASP A 46 -21.12 -7.04 18.07
C ASP A 46 -21.64 -6.21 19.24
N PHE A 47 -21.32 -4.91 19.30
CA PHE A 47 -21.86 -3.98 20.28
C PHE A 47 -23.38 -3.84 20.20
N ASN A 48 -23.94 -3.73 18.99
CA ASN A 48 -25.37 -3.58 18.78
C ASN A 48 -26.15 -4.86 19.05
N ASN A 49 -25.55 -6.03 18.88
CA ASN A 49 -26.23 -7.32 18.93
C ASN A 49 -26.14 -8.05 20.26
N GLN A 50 -25.32 -7.57 21.20
CA GLN A 50 -25.11 -8.27 22.49
C GLN A 50 -25.39 -7.34 23.68
N ALA A 51 -26.07 -7.90 24.70
CA ALA A 51 -26.05 -7.33 26.06
C ALA A 51 -24.64 -7.47 26.63
N LEU A 52 -23.83 -6.42 26.48
CA LEU A 52 -22.41 -6.44 26.88
C LEU A 52 -22.29 -6.44 28.41
N THR A 53 -21.55 -7.41 28.91
CA THR A 53 -21.02 -7.36 30.27
C THR A 53 -19.92 -6.29 30.35
N SER A 54 -19.63 -5.78 31.56
CA SER A 54 -18.54 -4.82 31.75
C SER A 54 -17.21 -5.35 31.21
N GLN A 55 -16.94 -6.64 31.37
CA GLN A 55 -15.74 -7.28 30.85
C GLN A 55 -15.74 -7.40 29.31
N GLY A 56 -16.90 -7.64 28.70
CA GLY A 56 -17.05 -7.63 27.26
C GLY A 56 -16.77 -6.25 26.66
N LEU A 57 -17.25 -5.18 27.30
CA LEU A 57 -16.98 -3.82 26.89
C LEU A 57 -15.48 -3.49 26.97
N VAL A 58 -14.80 -3.83 28.05
CA VAL A 58 -13.35 -3.63 28.19
C VAL A 58 -12.58 -4.39 27.11
N SER A 59 -12.97 -5.62 26.79
CA SER A 59 -12.34 -6.42 25.74
C SER A 59 -12.51 -5.75 24.36
N MET A 60 -13.68 -5.21 24.05
CA MET A 60 -13.92 -4.49 22.79
C MET A 60 -13.08 -3.22 22.71
N MET A 61 -12.99 -2.44 23.79
CA MET A 61 -12.13 -1.25 23.83
C MET A 61 -10.66 -1.59 23.63
N ASN A 62 -10.18 -2.69 24.21
CA ASN A 62 -8.82 -3.17 24.00
C ASN A 62 -8.57 -3.60 22.55
N LEU A 63 -9.50 -4.32 21.94
CA LEU A 63 -9.38 -4.73 20.54
C LEU A 63 -9.36 -3.53 19.60
N ASN A 64 -10.20 -2.54 19.85
CA ASN A 64 -10.20 -1.30 19.08
C ASN A 64 -8.87 -0.55 19.21
N SER A 65 -8.33 -0.46 20.42
CA SER A 65 -7.04 0.17 20.67
C SER A 65 -5.88 -0.56 19.97
N ILE A 66 -5.89 -1.89 20.01
CA ILE A 66 -4.89 -2.71 19.31
C ILE A 66 -4.96 -2.48 17.80
N SER A 67 -6.17 -2.47 17.22
CA SER A 67 -6.37 -2.20 15.79
C SER A 67 -5.80 -0.82 15.41
N TYR A 68 -6.15 0.20 16.17
CA TYR A 68 -5.66 1.56 15.98
C TYR A 68 -4.12 1.65 16.03
N TYR A 69 -3.48 1.01 17.02
CA TYR A 69 -2.01 1.05 17.10
C TYR A 69 -1.34 0.27 15.97
N LEU A 70 -1.94 -0.83 15.49
CA LEU A 70 -1.42 -1.57 14.34
C LEU A 70 -1.48 -0.74 13.07
N GLU A 71 -2.56 -0.02 12.86
CA GLU A 71 -2.69 0.92 11.73
C GLU A 71 -1.60 2.01 11.82
N ARG A 72 -1.42 2.63 12.97
CA ARG A 72 -0.37 3.65 13.16
C ARG A 72 1.05 3.13 12.92
N ILE A 73 1.33 1.89 13.25
CA ILE A 73 2.61 1.25 12.89
C ILE A 73 2.70 1.10 11.37
N GLY A 74 1.61 0.74 10.70
CA GLY A 74 1.51 0.70 9.25
C GLY A 74 1.82 2.05 8.60
N ASP A 75 1.22 3.13 9.09
CA ASP A 75 1.51 4.51 8.65
C ASP A 75 2.99 4.85 8.77
N LYS A 76 3.63 4.48 9.87
CA LYS A 76 5.06 4.69 10.05
C LYS A 76 5.91 3.86 9.09
N ALA A 77 5.47 2.66 8.75
CA ALA A 77 6.12 1.86 7.73
C ALA A 77 6.05 2.54 6.35
N VAL A 78 4.91 3.15 6.01
CA VAL A 78 4.76 3.96 4.79
C VAL A 78 5.70 5.17 4.80
N ASP A 79 5.77 5.92 5.90
CA ASP A 79 6.69 7.06 6.03
C ASP A 79 8.16 6.64 5.76
N ILE A 80 8.57 5.49 6.28
CA ILE A 80 9.92 4.94 6.05
C ILE A 80 10.09 4.56 4.58
N ALA A 81 9.12 3.91 3.97
CA ALA A 81 9.16 3.50 2.57
C ALA A 81 9.21 4.72 1.63
N GLU A 82 8.43 5.75 1.89
CA GLU A 82 8.44 7.01 1.14
C GLU A 82 9.80 7.71 1.26
N SER A 83 10.41 7.68 2.45
CA SER A 83 11.76 8.19 2.66
C SER A 83 12.80 7.40 1.87
N ALA A 84 12.64 6.08 1.74
CA ALA A 84 13.50 5.25 0.91
C ALA A 84 13.38 5.61 -0.57
N VAL A 85 12.16 5.82 -1.07
CA VAL A 85 11.92 6.29 -2.45
C VAL A 85 12.57 7.65 -2.69
N TYR A 86 12.43 8.58 -1.73
CA TYR A 86 13.07 9.89 -1.82
C TYR A 86 14.60 9.78 -1.95
N LEU A 87 15.23 8.91 -1.16
CA LEU A 87 16.68 8.69 -1.23
C LEU A 87 17.13 8.10 -2.58
N ILE A 88 16.30 7.24 -3.18
CA ILE A 88 16.63 6.56 -4.44
C ILE A 88 16.35 7.45 -5.65
N GLU A 89 15.18 8.10 -5.70
CA GLU A 89 14.67 8.81 -6.87
C GLU A 89 14.83 10.32 -6.79
N GLY A 90 15.11 10.86 -5.60
CA GLY A 90 15.14 12.30 -5.36
C GLY A 90 13.76 12.96 -5.45
N LYS A 91 12.67 12.18 -5.41
CA LYS A 91 11.29 12.65 -5.48
C LYS A 91 10.59 12.49 -4.15
N ASP A 92 9.93 13.57 -3.68
CA ASP A 92 9.06 13.51 -2.52
C ASP A 92 7.65 13.04 -2.95
N ILE A 93 7.31 11.80 -2.62
CA ILE A 93 6.02 11.17 -2.96
C ILE A 93 5.00 11.21 -1.83
N ARG A 94 5.35 11.78 -0.66
CA ARG A 94 4.49 11.78 0.55
C ARG A 94 3.14 12.45 0.37
N HIS A 95 3.03 13.35 -0.60
CA HIS A 95 1.80 14.09 -0.89
C HIS A 95 1.16 13.70 -2.21
N ASP A 96 1.76 12.77 -2.95
CA ASP A 96 1.26 12.34 -4.24
C ASP A 96 0.30 11.15 -4.07
N LYS A 97 -0.91 11.44 -3.60
CA LYS A 97 -2.00 10.46 -3.45
C LYS A 97 -2.41 9.78 -4.77
N PHE A 98 -1.83 10.17 -5.88
CA PHE A 98 -2.16 9.69 -7.23
C PHE A 98 -1.01 8.95 -7.90
N MET A 99 0.11 8.70 -7.23
CA MET A 99 1.13 7.84 -7.81
C MET A 99 0.59 6.44 -8.00
N LYS A 100 0.20 6.14 -9.24
CA LYS A 100 0.00 4.77 -9.68
C LYS A 100 1.36 4.11 -9.58
N VAL A 101 1.53 3.23 -8.60
CA VAL A 101 2.68 2.33 -8.55
C VAL A 101 2.75 1.62 -9.90
N PRO A 102 3.89 1.61 -10.57
CA PRO A 102 4.04 0.91 -11.84
C PRO A 102 3.67 -0.55 -11.63
N LYS A 103 2.59 -1.00 -12.26
CA LYS A 103 2.30 -2.43 -12.34
C LYS A 103 3.35 -2.98 -13.28
N ASN A 104 4.22 -3.82 -12.73
CA ASN A 104 5.20 -4.69 -13.38
C ASN A 104 5.47 -4.47 -14.89
N GLU A 105 6.73 -4.48 -15.22
CA GLU A 105 7.39 -4.31 -16.53
C GLU A 105 6.90 -5.18 -17.69
N GLU A 106 5.77 -5.88 -17.57
CA GLU A 106 5.23 -6.72 -18.65
C GLU A 106 4.61 -5.93 -19.83
N THR A 107 4.54 -4.61 -19.75
CA THR A 107 4.00 -3.78 -20.83
C THR A 107 5.05 -3.01 -21.63
N LEU A 108 6.34 -3.17 -21.33
CA LEU A 108 7.40 -2.40 -22.00
C LEU A 108 7.91 -3.08 -23.30
N HIS A 109 7.38 -4.22 -23.69
CA HIS A 109 7.81 -4.93 -24.92
C HIS A 109 6.73 -5.03 -25.99
N LYS A 110 5.93 -3.99 -26.18
CA LYS A 110 5.24 -3.80 -27.46
C LYS A 110 5.74 -2.52 -28.12
N ALA A 111 6.88 -2.65 -28.78
CA ALA A 111 7.27 -1.66 -29.77
C ALA A 111 6.15 -1.51 -30.80
N PRO A 112 5.79 -0.29 -31.22
CA PRO A 112 4.83 -0.11 -32.30
C PRO A 112 5.42 -0.72 -33.56
N LYS A 113 4.69 -1.65 -34.18
CA LYS A 113 4.99 -2.10 -35.51
C LYS A 113 4.87 -0.91 -36.43
N LEU A 114 5.98 -0.49 -37.01
CA LEU A 114 6.00 0.43 -38.14
C LEU A 114 5.24 -0.24 -39.26
N ASN A 115 4.13 0.35 -39.65
CA ASN A 115 3.41 -0.04 -40.84
C ASN A 115 4.29 0.28 -42.04
N GLU A 116 4.86 -0.73 -42.64
CA GLU A 116 5.35 -0.70 -44.02
C GLU A 116 4.13 -0.78 -44.97
N GLU A 117 3.48 0.33 -45.22
CA GLU A 117 2.59 0.48 -46.35
C GLU A 117 2.60 1.96 -46.76
N ASP A 118 3.56 2.33 -47.54
CA ASP A 118 3.38 3.31 -48.62
C ASP A 118 4.58 3.29 -49.61
N LYS A 119 4.64 2.28 -50.42
CA LYS A 119 5.42 2.30 -51.67
C LYS A 119 4.62 1.65 -52.79
N SER A 120 3.67 2.37 -53.31
CA SER A 120 3.26 2.17 -54.68
C SER A 120 2.33 3.27 -55.15
N LYS A 121 2.86 4.33 -55.68
CA LYS A 121 2.22 5.19 -56.70
C LYS A 121 3.16 6.32 -57.07
N THR A 122 4.10 6.02 -57.90
CA THR A 122 4.61 6.94 -58.92
C THR A 122 4.99 6.09 -60.11
N GLY A 123 4.04 5.94 -60.95
CA GLY A 123 4.19 5.48 -62.32
C GLY A 123 3.44 6.46 -63.21
N ASP A 124 4.18 7.08 -64.05
CA ASP A 124 3.83 8.02 -65.15
C ASP A 124 3.56 9.46 -64.72
#